data_c6cd8f29ccf511e90ded3ef29e5bf0c2
#
_entry.id   c6cd8f29ccf511e90ded3ef29e5bf0c2
#
_cell.length_a   1.000
_cell.length_b   1.000
_cell.length_c   1.000
_cell.angle_alpha   90.00
_cell.angle_beta   90.00
_cell.angle_gamma   90.00
#
_symmetry.space_group_name_H-M   'P 1'
#
loop_
_entity.id
_entity.type
_entity.pdbx_description
1 polymer ?
#
loop_
_entity_poly.entity_id
_entity_poly.type
_entity_poly.pdbx_seq_one_letter_code
_entity_poly.pdbx_strand_id
1 'polypeptide(L)'
;MIPKIYENLRHIVTQLLSIFKVAESETPAIGRPKKITDADALTFALYQHASTRATKKSVYEDFKENLACSYKTFVVSVNRVSMLTLRLLAIIMRFNKQTSHLVKYTDATDIPVCLKKNMDEHKTMRSMAGLGRSTKGWFYGLKMTLTRDHDGRMLALKFTKPGENDRDIFREINKDIYGIIVADAGYVSKQLEQDMYLEHKRWILIRPFKTMKRLMTKWQEQLYKGRFKIEFDFRDLKLFHGLVTSLPRSVNGYLANYLHALLSFIVA
;
A
#
# COMPACT_ATOMS: atom_id res chain seq x y z
N MET A 1 25.43 9.36 16.01
CA MET A 1 24.74 8.23 16.72
C MET A 1 23.64 7.68 15.84
N ILE A 2 23.56 6.34 15.66
CA ILE A 2 22.51 5.72 14.84
C ILE A 2 21.20 5.71 15.63
N PRO A 3 20.06 6.16 15.03
CA PRO A 3 18.78 6.18 15.74
C PRO A 3 18.28 4.76 16.08
N LYS A 4 17.76 4.56 17.30
CA LYS A 4 17.26 3.26 17.77
C LYS A 4 16.17 2.67 16.85
N ILE A 5 15.32 3.52 16.27
CA ILE A 5 14.30 3.08 15.30
C ILE A 5 14.94 2.44 14.05
N TYR A 6 16.09 2.94 13.58
CA TYR A 6 16.81 2.35 12.47
C TYR A 6 17.33 0.94 12.81
N GLU A 7 17.90 0.77 14.00
CA GLU A 7 18.43 -0.53 14.45
C GLU A 7 17.31 -1.57 14.56
N ASN A 8 16.16 -1.18 15.11
CA ASN A 8 14.98 -2.06 15.17
C ASN A 8 14.50 -2.45 13.78
N LEU A 9 14.37 -1.49 12.85
CA LEU A 9 13.96 -1.76 11.48
C LEU A 9 14.97 -2.65 10.75
N ARG A 10 16.26 -2.46 10.98
CA ARG A 10 17.31 -3.31 10.40
C ARG A 10 17.18 -4.76 10.86
N HIS A 11 16.90 -4.96 12.15
CA HIS A 11 16.63 -6.29 12.70
C HIS A 11 15.40 -6.94 12.04
N ILE A 12 14.28 -6.19 11.93
CA ILE A 12 13.06 -6.67 11.26
C ILE A 12 13.33 -7.02 9.79
N VAL A 13 14.02 -6.16 9.05
CA VAL A 13 14.38 -6.41 7.64
C VAL A 13 15.21 -7.69 7.50
N THR A 14 16.23 -7.86 8.34
CA THR A 14 17.07 -9.05 8.32
C THR A 14 16.25 -10.32 8.60
N GLN A 15 15.36 -10.28 9.57
CA GLN A 15 14.45 -11.40 9.86
C GLN A 15 13.51 -11.70 8.69
N LEU A 16 12.89 -10.68 8.08
CA LEU A 16 12.00 -10.86 6.93
C LEU A 16 12.72 -11.52 5.74
N LEU A 17 13.92 -11.04 5.41
CA LEU A 17 14.72 -11.61 4.33
C LEU A 17 15.09 -13.08 4.60
N SER A 18 15.44 -13.41 5.85
CA SER A 18 15.77 -14.77 6.28
C SER A 18 14.55 -15.69 6.25
N ILE A 19 13.43 -15.30 6.90
CA ILE A 19 12.21 -16.12 7.01
C ILE A 19 11.63 -16.44 5.63
N PHE A 20 11.56 -15.44 4.77
CA PHE A 20 10.98 -15.61 3.43
C PHE A 20 12.00 -16.10 2.39
N LYS A 21 13.24 -16.40 2.79
CA LYS A 21 14.32 -16.84 1.90
C LYS A 21 14.43 -15.98 0.64
N VAL A 22 14.22 -14.68 0.81
CA VAL A 22 14.38 -13.73 -0.29
C VAL A 22 15.86 -13.40 -0.35
N ALA A 23 16.57 -14.04 -1.29
CA ALA A 23 17.96 -13.73 -1.53
C ALA A 23 18.11 -12.24 -1.86
N GLU A 24 19.08 -11.57 -1.23
CA GLU A 24 19.56 -10.29 -1.72
C GLU A 24 19.98 -10.50 -3.19
N SER A 25 19.67 -9.54 -4.05
CA SER A 25 20.08 -9.65 -5.45
C SER A 25 21.59 -9.93 -5.48
N GLU A 26 21.97 -11.11 -5.99
CA GLU A 26 23.36 -11.46 -6.15
C GLU A 26 24.08 -10.28 -6.82
N THR A 27 25.17 -9.84 -6.21
CA THR A 27 26.02 -8.85 -6.85
C THR A 27 26.45 -9.49 -8.16
N PRO A 28 26.25 -8.85 -9.32
CA PRO A 28 26.74 -9.41 -10.57
C PRO A 28 28.24 -9.71 -10.39
N ALA A 29 28.66 -10.90 -10.81
CA ALA A 29 30.04 -11.35 -10.72
C ALA A 29 31.03 -10.37 -11.42
N ILE A 30 30.49 -9.52 -12.28
CA ILE A 30 31.21 -8.48 -13.05
C ILE A 30 30.67 -7.12 -12.65
N GLY A 31 31.51 -6.25 -12.07
CA GLY A 31 31.14 -4.87 -11.74
C GLY A 31 31.64 -4.40 -10.37
N ARG A 32 31.44 -3.10 -10.10
CA ARG A 32 31.83 -2.49 -8.82
C ARG A 32 30.90 -2.97 -7.69
N PRO A 33 31.44 -3.38 -6.52
CA PRO A 33 30.64 -3.78 -5.36
C PRO A 33 29.63 -2.68 -4.96
N LYS A 34 28.45 -3.11 -4.51
CA LYS A 34 27.42 -2.21 -3.98
C LYS A 34 27.94 -1.49 -2.73
N LYS A 35 27.84 -0.15 -2.69
CA LYS A 35 28.21 0.64 -1.49
C LYS A 35 27.18 0.54 -0.36
N ILE A 36 25.94 0.18 -0.68
CA ILE A 36 24.83 -0.03 0.26
C ILE A 36 24.22 -1.38 -0.11
N THR A 37 24.12 -2.29 0.87
CA THR A 37 23.48 -3.59 0.71
C THR A 37 21.98 -3.42 0.42
N ASP A 38 21.32 -4.45 -0.07
CA ASP A 38 19.88 -4.36 -0.31
C ASP A 38 19.11 -4.33 1.02
N ALA A 39 19.61 -5.01 2.06
CA ALA A 39 19.06 -4.93 3.41
C ALA A 39 19.17 -3.52 3.99
N ASP A 40 20.35 -2.89 3.92
CA ASP A 40 20.52 -1.53 4.41
C ASP A 40 19.68 -0.53 3.60
N ALA A 41 19.63 -0.67 2.27
CA ALA A 41 18.82 0.20 1.41
C ALA A 41 17.32 0.10 1.73
N LEU A 42 16.82 -1.12 2.00
CA LEU A 42 15.45 -1.35 2.44
C LEU A 42 15.22 -0.77 3.83
N THR A 43 16.17 -0.93 4.75
CA THR A 43 16.07 -0.33 6.09
C THR A 43 15.99 1.19 6.03
N PHE A 44 16.80 1.86 5.19
CA PHE A 44 16.70 3.31 4.98
C PHE A 44 15.35 3.72 4.38
N ALA A 45 14.83 2.92 3.43
CA ALA A 45 13.51 3.15 2.86
C ALA A 45 12.42 3.10 3.95
N LEU A 46 12.40 2.06 4.78
CA LEU A 46 11.44 1.92 5.86
C LEU A 46 11.62 3.00 6.94
N TYR A 47 12.87 3.34 7.27
CA TYR A 47 13.17 4.43 8.21
C TYR A 47 12.60 5.77 7.74
N GLN A 48 12.67 6.09 6.44
CA GLN A 48 12.06 7.30 5.90
C GLN A 48 10.59 7.41 6.31
N HIS A 49 9.85 6.32 6.12
CA HIS A 49 8.40 6.30 6.33
C HIS A 49 8.02 6.16 7.81
N ALA A 50 8.71 5.31 8.56
CA ALA A 50 8.44 5.09 9.98
C ALA A 50 8.85 6.28 10.88
N SER A 51 9.86 7.06 10.47
CA SER A 51 10.31 8.27 11.19
C SER A 51 9.70 9.56 10.65
N THR A 52 8.69 9.46 9.79
CA THR A 52 8.00 10.60 9.15
C THR A 52 8.95 11.57 8.43
N ARG A 53 10.07 11.07 7.89
CA ARG A 53 11.01 11.89 7.12
C ARG A 53 10.43 12.18 5.73
N ALA A 54 10.20 13.46 5.45
CA ALA A 54 9.53 13.88 4.21
C ALA A 54 10.30 13.50 2.93
N THR A 55 11.63 13.41 3.00
CA THR A 55 12.48 13.23 1.82
C THR A 55 13.62 12.24 2.05
N LYS A 56 14.08 11.61 0.96
CA LYS A 56 15.33 10.83 0.98
C LYS A 56 16.56 11.68 1.34
N LYS A 57 16.48 13.00 1.11
CA LYS A 57 17.54 13.92 1.46
C LYS A 57 17.69 14.05 2.97
N SER A 58 16.57 14.18 3.69
CA SER A 58 16.62 14.24 5.16
C SER A 58 17.14 12.94 5.77
N VAL A 59 16.77 11.78 5.23
CA VAL A 59 17.33 10.49 5.66
C VAL A 59 18.85 10.44 5.38
N TYR A 60 19.28 10.85 4.20
CA TYR A 60 20.71 10.88 3.87
C TYR A 60 21.52 11.77 4.82
N GLU A 61 21.00 12.94 5.20
CA GLU A 61 21.67 13.82 6.16
C GLU A 61 21.72 13.22 7.57
N ASP A 62 20.69 12.48 8.02
CA ASP A 62 20.70 11.77 9.31
C ASP A 62 21.85 10.74 9.41
N PHE A 63 22.29 10.16 8.28
CA PHE A 63 23.28 9.10 8.23
C PHE A 63 24.55 9.44 7.47
N LYS A 64 24.73 10.68 7.04
CA LYS A 64 25.81 11.11 6.14
C LYS A 64 27.20 10.73 6.64
N GLU A 65 27.46 10.85 7.95
CA GLU A 65 28.74 10.50 8.55
C GLU A 65 29.04 8.99 8.51
N ASN A 66 27.99 8.18 8.46
CA ASN A 66 28.09 6.71 8.44
C ASN A 66 28.06 6.14 7.01
N LEU A 67 27.79 6.97 5.99
CA LEU A 67 27.60 6.54 4.60
C LEU A 67 28.86 6.85 3.75
N ALA A 68 29.55 5.83 3.27
CA ALA A 68 30.66 5.97 2.32
C ALA A 68 30.19 6.17 0.87
N CYS A 69 29.10 6.91 0.64
CA CYS A 69 28.54 7.12 -0.70
C CYS A 69 27.94 8.52 -0.89
N SER A 70 27.79 8.95 -2.15
CA SER A 70 27.12 10.20 -2.49
C SER A 70 25.58 10.08 -2.32
N TYR A 71 24.91 11.21 -2.17
CA TYR A 71 23.44 11.28 -2.14
C TYR A 71 22.79 10.63 -3.38
N LYS A 72 23.38 10.82 -4.58
CA LYS A 72 22.91 10.17 -5.82
C LYS A 72 22.93 8.65 -5.68
N THR A 73 24.04 8.08 -5.19
CA THR A 73 24.18 6.64 -4.97
C THR A 73 23.17 6.14 -3.93
N PHE A 74 22.97 6.88 -2.86
CA PHE A 74 21.96 6.57 -1.84
C PHE A 74 20.56 6.48 -2.44
N VAL A 75 20.10 7.50 -3.18
CA VAL A 75 18.77 7.52 -3.82
C VAL A 75 18.59 6.38 -4.80
N VAL A 76 19.61 6.08 -5.62
CA VAL A 76 19.58 4.96 -6.57
C VAL A 76 19.43 3.62 -5.81
N SER A 77 20.19 3.44 -4.72
CA SER A 77 20.14 2.23 -3.92
C SER A 77 18.77 2.03 -3.26
N VAL A 78 18.19 3.07 -2.66
CA VAL A 78 16.86 3.03 -2.05
C VAL A 78 15.77 2.74 -3.08
N ASN A 79 15.84 3.33 -4.28
CA ASN A 79 14.86 3.05 -5.33
C ASN A 79 15.00 1.64 -5.92
N ARG A 80 16.24 1.11 -6.01
CA ARG A 80 16.51 -0.22 -6.54
C ARG A 80 15.79 -1.32 -5.78
N VAL A 81 15.67 -1.22 -4.46
CA VAL A 81 15.04 -2.23 -3.63
C VAL A 81 13.51 -2.24 -3.69
N SER A 82 12.90 -1.42 -4.55
CA SER A 82 11.43 -1.41 -4.73
C SER A 82 10.87 -2.76 -5.16
N MET A 83 11.56 -3.49 -6.05
CA MET A 83 11.13 -4.83 -6.47
C MET A 83 11.28 -5.87 -5.36
N LEU A 84 12.30 -5.75 -4.52
CA LEU A 84 12.45 -6.55 -3.30
C LEU A 84 11.28 -6.27 -2.34
N THR A 85 10.95 -5.00 -2.14
CA THR A 85 9.79 -4.59 -1.31
C THR A 85 8.48 -5.16 -1.86
N LEU A 86 8.27 -5.11 -3.17
CA LEU A 86 7.09 -5.69 -3.81
C LEU A 86 6.98 -7.20 -3.56
N ARG A 87 8.09 -7.93 -3.68
CA ARG A 87 8.14 -9.37 -3.40
C ARG A 87 7.79 -9.67 -1.94
N LEU A 88 8.36 -8.93 -0.99
CA LEU A 88 8.04 -9.07 0.44
C LEU A 88 6.56 -8.80 0.70
N LEU A 89 6.00 -7.71 0.18
CA LEU A 89 4.57 -7.40 0.29
C LEU A 89 3.70 -8.53 -0.27
N ALA A 90 4.02 -9.07 -1.44
CA ALA A 90 3.27 -10.17 -2.04
C ALA A 90 3.30 -11.44 -1.18
N ILE A 91 4.46 -11.78 -0.62
CA ILE A 91 4.62 -12.94 0.27
C ILE A 91 3.83 -12.74 1.57
N ILE A 92 3.94 -11.56 2.20
CA ILE A 92 3.22 -11.24 3.44
C ILE A 92 1.71 -11.31 3.20
N MET A 93 1.20 -10.68 2.13
CA MET A 93 -0.22 -10.72 1.80
C MET A 93 -0.71 -12.15 1.50
N ARG A 94 0.10 -12.96 0.82
CA ARG A 94 -0.22 -14.37 0.57
C ARG A 94 -0.32 -15.16 1.89
N PHE A 95 0.62 -14.98 2.80
CA PHE A 95 0.60 -15.60 4.12
C PHE A 95 -0.62 -15.12 4.93
N ASN A 96 -0.87 -13.82 4.96
CA ASN A 96 -2.02 -13.24 5.65
C ASN A 96 -3.35 -13.79 5.14
N LYS A 97 -3.50 -14.03 3.83
CA LYS A 97 -4.72 -14.66 3.27
C LYS A 97 -5.01 -16.04 3.88
N GLN A 98 -3.96 -16.84 4.11
CA GLN A 98 -4.12 -18.20 4.66
C GLN A 98 -4.57 -18.20 6.12
N THR A 99 -4.18 -17.19 6.88
CA THR A 99 -4.44 -17.09 8.33
C THR A 99 -5.45 -15.99 8.67
N SER A 100 -6.15 -15.44 7.68
CA SER A 100 -7.01 -14.26 7.85
C SER A 100 -8.27 -14.56 8.66
N HIS A 101 -8.70 -13.59 9.46
CA HIS A 101 -10.00 -13.63 10.15
C HIS A 101 -11.16 -13.78 9.15
N LEU A 102 -12.28 -14.38 9.58
CA LEU A 102 -13.47 -14.60 8.74
C LEU A 102 -14.03 -13.31 8.12
N VAL A 103 -13.98 -12.21 8.86
CA VAL A 103 -14.49 -10.90 8.42
C VAL A 103 -13.37 -10.06 7.81
N LYS A 104 -13.62 -9.50 6.63
CA LYS A 104 -12.73 -8.63 5.87
C LYS A 104 -13.43 -7.31 5.55
N TYR A 105 -12.62 -6.28 5.30
CA TYR A 105 -13.08 -4.95 4.89
C TYR A 105 -12.36 -4.56 3.61
N THR A 106 -13.13 -4.16 2.59
CA THR A 106 -12.60 -3.64 1.33
C THR A 106 -13.09 -2.22 1.11
N ASP A 107 -12.16 -1.33 0.82
CA ASP A 107 -12.49 0.06 0.47
C ASP A 107 -11.41 0.65 -0.44
N ALA A 108 -11.70 1.81 -1.01
CA ALA A 108 -10.80 2.51 -1.90
C ALA A 108 -10.51 3.93 -1.41
N THR A 109 -9.32 4.41 -1.73
CA THR A 109 -8.90 5.77 -1.39
C THR A 109 -8.14 6.44 -2.53
N ASP A 110 -8.26 7.77 -2.63
CA ASP A 110 -7.51 8.60 -3.56
C ASP A 110 -6.04 8.72 -3.15
N ILE A 111 -5.14 8.67 -4.13
CA ILE A 111 -3.69 8.91 -3.99
C ILE A 111 -3.30 10.05 -4.94
N PRO A 112 -3.47 11.31 -4.54
CA PRO A 112 -3.10 12.47 -5.35
C PRO A 112 -1.58 12.49 -5.61
N VAL A 113 -1.18 12.76 -6.86
CA VAL A 113 0.23 12.97 -7.23
C VAL A 113 0.58 14.44 -7.36
N CYS A 114 -0.41 15.28 -7.62
CA CYS A 114 -0.27 16.75 -7.61
C CYS A 114 -1.64 17.41 -7.38
N LEU A 115 -1.63 18.72 -7.16
CA LEU A 115 -2.84 19.51 -7.14
C LEU A 115 -3.48 19.54 -8.53
N LYS A 116 -4.83 19.56 -8.61
CA LYS A 116 -5.56 19.60 -9.88
C LYS A 116 -5.07 20.70 -10.83
N LYS A 117 -4.78 21.90 -10.32
CA LYS A 117 -4.27 23.03 -11.12
C LYS A 117 -2.93 22.77 -11.82
N ASN A 118 -2.16 21.78 -11.33
CA ASN A 118 -0.84 21.41 -11.87
C ASN A 118 -0.92 20.14 -12.74
N MET A 119 -2.10 19.65 -13.07
CA MET A 119 -2.31 18.39 -13.79
C MET A 119 -1.63 18.37 -15.15
N ASP A 120 -1.79 19.46 -15.92
CA ASP A 120 -1.26 19.53 -17.28
C ASP A 120 0.26 19.62 -17.31
N GLU A 121 0.87 20.21 -16.27
CA GLU A 121 2.31 20.33 -16.10
C GLU A 121 2.95 19.07 -15.51
N HIS A 122 2.13 18.16 -14.93
CA HIS A 122 2.63 16.95 -14.27
C HIS A 122 2.96 15.84 -15.28
N LYS A 123 4.21 15.79 -15.75
CA LYS A 123 4.67 14.82 -16.78
C LYS A 123 4.98 13.43 -16.22
N THR A 124 5.47 13.35 -14.97
CA THR A 124 6.08 12.14 -14.41
C THR A 124 5.11 10.95 -14.33
N MET A 125 3.89 11.15 -13.87
CA MET A 125 2.90 10.06 -13.70
C MET A 125 1.80 10.07 -14.77
N ARG A 126 1.97 10.81 -15.86
CA ARG A 126 0.94 11.03 -16.90
C ARG A 126 0.40 9.73 -17.50
N SER A 127 1.22 8.70 -17.64
CA SER A 127 0.79 7.40 -18.18
C SER A 127 -0.08 6.58 -17.20
N MET A 128 0.09 6.78 -15.90
CA MET A 128 -0.55 5.97 -14.85
C MET A 128 -1.64 6.73 -14.09
N ALA A 129 -1.49 8.05 -13.92
CA ALA A 129 -2.44 8.88 -13.20
C ALA A 129 -3.64 9.28 -14.08
N GLY A 130 -4.72 9.69 -13.43
CA GLY A 130 -5.93 10.22 -14.06
C GLY A 130 -6.64 11.23 -13.18
N LEU A 131 -7.59 11.93 -13.76
CA LEU A 131 -8.49 12.83 -13.04
C LEU A 131 -9.58 12.00 -12.36
N GLY A 132 -9.77 12.22 -11.07
CA GLY A 132 -10.80 11.57 -10.27
C GLY A 132 -11.56 12.57 -9.40
N ARG A 133 -12.68 12.12 -8.86
CA ARG A 133 -13.49 12.88 -7.91
C ARG A 133 -13.69 12.05 -6.63
N SER A 134 -13.41 12.66 -5.50
CA SER A 134 -13.69 12.11 -4.18
C SER A 134 -14.66 13.00 -3.43
N THR A 135 -15.06 12.63 -2.23
CA THR A 135 -15.85 13.47 -1.32
C THR A 135 -15.16 14.80 -0.99
N LYS A 136 -13.83 14.86 -1.10
CA LYS A 136 -12.99 16.05 -0.88
C LYS A 136 -12.87 16.95 -2.13
N GLY A 137 -13.43 16.54 -3.27
CA GLY A 137 -13.35 17.26 -4.54
C GLY A 137 -12.56 16.52 -5.62
N TRP A 138 -12.15 17.28 -6.64
CA TRP A 138 -11.36 16.75 -7.75
C TRP A 138 -9.89 16.58 -7.38
N PHE A 139 -9.28 15.45 -7.79
CA PHE A 139 -7.85 15.18 -7.64
C PHE A 139 -7.27 14.62 -8.94
N TYR A 140 -5.96 14.75 -9.10
CA TYR A 140 -5.20 14.09 -10.16
C TYR A 140 -4.22 13.11 -9.53
N GLY A 141 -4.34 11.83 -9.86
CA GLY A 141 -3.54 10.80 -9.22
C GLY A 141 -3.98 9.38 -9.53
N LEU A 142 -3.80 8.51 -8.56
CA LEU A 142 -4.21 7.11 -8.57
C LEU A 142 -5.34 6.89 -7.56
N LYS A 143 -6.00 5.75 -7.69
CA LYS A 143 -6.90 5.18 -6.70
C LYS A 143 -6.26 3.91 -6.15
N MET A 144 -6.24 3.75 -4.84
CA MET A 144 -5.80 2.52 -4.19
C MET A 144 -6.98 1.82 -3.57
N THR A 145 -7.24 0.58 -3.99
CA THR A 145 -8.21 -0.31 -3.34
C THR A 145 -7.46 -1.30 -2.48
N LEU A 146 -7.90 -1.46 -1.23
CA LEU A 146 -7.26 -2.31 -0.21
C LEU A 146 -8.31 -3.25 0.37
N THR A 147 -7.91 -4.50 0.62
CA THR A 147 -8.64 -5.44 1.47
C THR A 147 -7.79 -5.80 2.68
N ARG A 148 -8.35 -5.61 3.87
CA ARG A 148 -7.77 -6.05 5.15
C ARG A 148 -8.72 -6.99 5.88
N ASP A 149 -8.19 -7.78 6.82
CA ASP A 149 -9.05 -8.54 7.73
C ASP A 149 -9.42 -7.74 9.00
N HIS A 150 -10.22 -8.36 9.87
CA HIS A 150 -10.66 -7.75 11.12
C HIS A 150 -9.47 -7.40 12.06
N ASP A 151 -8.40 -8.20 12.03
CA ASP A 151 -7.23 -8.07 12.89
C ASP A 151 -6.21 -7.04 12.39
N GLY A 152 -6.45 -6.45 11.22
CA GLY A 152 -5.58 -5.42 10.65
C GLY A 152 -4.60 -5.91 9.60
N ARG A 153 -4.62 -7.20 9.27
CA ARG A 153 -3.70 -7.75 8.28
C ARG A 153 -4.09 -7.34 6.87
N MET A 154 -3.18 -6.75 6.14
CA MET A 154 -3.36 -6.43 4.73
C MET A 154 -3.38 -7.73 3.91
N LEU A 155 -4.42 -7.94 3.11
CA LEU A 155 -4.62 -9.17 2.33
C LEU A 155 -4.41 -8.97 0.84
N ALA A 156 -4.90 -7.86 0.29
CA ALA A 156 -4.76 -7.53 -1.13
C ALA A 156 -4.84 -6.03 -1.34
N LEU A 157 -4.15 -5.53 -2.36
CA LEU A 157 -4.24 -4.14 -2.78
C LEU A 157 -4.06 -4.01 -4.29
N LYS A 158 -4.61 -2.95 -4.85
CA LYS A 158 -4.41 -2.58 -6.25
C LYS A 158 -4.40 -1.07 -6.41
N PHE A 159 -3.45 -0.56 -7.21
CA PHE A 159 -3.46 0.81 -7.70
C PHE A 159 -4.07 0.85 -9.09
N THR A 160 -4.98 1.78 -9.32
CA THR A 160 -5.70 1.94 -10.59
C THR A 160 -5.83 3.41 -10.96
N LYS A 161 -6.22 3.69 -12.20
CA LYS A 161 -6.70 5.02 -12.57
C LYS A 161 -8.05 5.29 -11.91
N PRO A 162 -8.35 6.54 -11.53
CA PRO A 162 -9.60 6.85 -10.83
C PRO A 162 -10.88 6.51 -11.58
N GLY A 163 -10.83 6.46 -12.93
CA GLY A 163 -11.99 6.14 -13.78
C GLY A 163 -12.28 4.65 -13.99
N GLU A 164 -11.46 3.76 -13.44
CA GLU A 164 -11.69 2.31 -13.55
C GLU A 164 -12.90 1.87 -12.71
N ASN A 165 -13.60 0.83 -13.17
CA ASN A 165 -14.81 0.33 -12.53
C ASN A 165 -14.49 -0.33 -11.18
N ASP A 166 -15.03 0.22 -10.10
CA ASP A 166 -14.78 -0.25 -8.74
C ASP A 166 -15.24 -1.68 -8.48
N ARG A 167 -16.29 -2.15 -9.14
CA ARG A 167 -16.81 -3.51 -8.96
C ARG A 167 -15.90 -4.55 -9.59
N ASP A 168 -15.31 -4.23 -10.75
CA ASP A 168 -14.35 -5.13 -11.41
C ASP A 168 -13.06 -5.25 -10.60
N ILE A 169 -12.58 -4.11 -10.08
CA ILE A 169 -11.43 -4.07 -9.18
C ILE A 169 -11.72 -4.85 -7.91
N PHE A 170 -12.90 -4.67 -7.31
CA PHE A 170 -13.33 -5.39 -6.11
C PHE A 170 -13.32 -6.90 -6.33
N ARG A 171 -13.87 -7.37 -7.47
CA ARG A 171 -13.87 -8.80 -7.83
C ARG A 171 -12.45 -9.33 -7.96
N GLU A 172 -11.60 -8.61 -8.66
CA GLU A 172 -10.21 -9.00 -8.92
C GLU A 172 -9.39 -9.13 -7.63
N ILE A 173 -9.37 -8.11 -6.76
CA ILE A 173 -8.55 -8.14 -5.54
C ILE A 173 -9.03 -9.15 -4.50
N ASN A 174 -10.33 -9.46 -4.53
CA ASN A 174 -10.94 -10.41 -3.59
C ASN A 174 -11.07 -11.83 -4.17
N LYS A 175 -10.50 -12.10 -5.35
CA LYS A 175 -10.62 -13.38 -6.05
C LYS A 175 -10.24 -14.59 -5.18
N ASP A 176 -9.17 -14.47 -4.38
CA ASP A 176 -8.65 -15.54 -3.52
C ASP A 176 -8.92 -15.28 -2.03
N ILE A 177 -9.91 -14.45 -1.71
CA ILE A 177 -10.26 -14.10 -0.33
C ILE A 177 -11.63 -14.70 -0.01
N TYR A 178 -11.72 -15.44 1.09
CA TYR A 178 -12.93 -16.16 1.50
C TYR A 178 -13.57 -15.50 2.73
N GLY A 179 -14.84 -15.84 2.97
CA GLY A 179 -15.61 -15.39 4.13
C GLY A 179 -16.47 -14.16 3.86
N ILE A 180 -16.65 -13.32 4.87
CA ILE A 180 -17.53 -12.15 4.83
C ILE A 180 -16.71 -10.94 4.46
N ILE A 181 -17.01 -10.31 3.32
CA ILE A 181 -16.35 -9.10 2.85
C ILE A 181 -17.30 -7.92 3.02
N VAL A 182 -16.96 -7.02 3.93
CA VAL A 182 -17.72 -5.80 4.20
C VAL A 182 -17.22 -4.69 3.30
N ALA A 183 -18.12 -4.03 2.56
CA ALA A 183 -17.79 -2.97 1.62
C ALA A 183 -18.78 -1.80 1.67
N ASP A 184 -18.42 -0.68 1.07
CA ASP A 184 -19.27 0.50 1.01
C ASP A 184 -20.44 0.32 0.02
N ALA A 185 -21.48 1.17 0.16
CA ALA A 185 -22.67 1.17 -0.69
C ALA A 185 -22.36 1.37 -2.20
N GLY A 186 -21.22 1.97 -2.55
CA GLY A 186 -20.76 2.10 -3.93
C GLY A 186 -20.56 0.77 -4.67
N TYR A 187 -20.34 -0.32 -3.93
CA TYR A 187 -20.16 -1.67 -4.49
C TYR A 187 -21.47 -2.44 -4.66
N VAL A 188 -22.64 -1.87 -4.32
CA VAL A 188 -23.94 -2.55 -4.44
C VAL A 188 -24.19 -3.03 -5.87
N SER A 189 -24.35 -4.34 -6.02
CA SER A 189 -24.74 -5.01 -7.26
C SER A 189 -25.21 -6.41 -6.96
N LYS A 190 -26.50 -6.71 -7.33
CA LYS A 190 -27.05 -8.06 -7.16
C LYS A 190 -26.21 -9.11 -7.91
N GLN A 191 -25.77 -8.77 -9.11
CA GLN A 191 -24.95 -9.66 -9.93
C GLN A 191 -23.60 -9.95 -9.25
N LEU A 192 -22.91 -8.92 -8.72
CA LEU A 192 -21.65 -9.10 -8.00
C LEU A 192 -21.83 -9.97 -6.76
N GLU A 193 -22.90 -9.72 -5.96
CA GLU A 193 -23.19 -10.51 -4.76
C GLU A 193 -23.44 -12.00 -5.12
N GLN A 194 -24.21 -12.27 -6.18
CA GLN A 194 -24.52 -13.62 -6.64
C GLN A 194 -23.26 -14.33 -7.17
N ASP A 195 -22.49 -13.68 -8.04
CA ASP A 195 -21.27 -14.25 -8.62
C ASP A 195 -20.27 -14.62 -7.55
N MET A 196 -20.02 -13.71 -6.61
CA MET A 196 -19.07 -13.93 -5.52
C MET A 196 -19.49 -15.07 -4.59
N TYR A 197 -20.82 -15.23 -4.36
CA TYR A 197 -21.33 -16.32 -3.56
C TYR A 197 -21.24 -17.67 -4.29
N LEU A 198 -21.65 -17.72 -5.57
CA LEU A 198 -21.65 -18.94 -6.38
C LEU A 198 -20.24 -19.45 -6.65
N GLU A 199 -19.30 -18.54 -6.93
CA GLU A 199 -17.91 -18.93 -7.23
C GLU A 199 -17.21 -19.57 -6.04
N HIS A 200 -17.33 -19.00 -4.83
CA HIS A 200 -16.55 -19.45 -3.67
C HIS A 200 -17.26 -19.28 -2.32
N LYS A 201 -18.58 -19.19 -2.30
CA LYS A 201 -19.40 -18.95 -1.08
C LYS A 201 -18.91 -17.70 -0.31
N ARG A 202 -18.45 -16.68 -1.01
CA ARG A 202 -18.05 -15.39 -0.43
C ARG A 202 -19.28 -14.55 -0.19
N TRP A 203 -19.42 -14.05 1.00
CA TRP A 203 -20.58 -13.26 1.37
C TRP A 203 -20.19 -11.78 1.44
N ILE A 204 -20.75 -10.95 0.54
CA ILE A 204 -20.56 -9.51 0.56
C ILE A 204 -21.59 -8.88 1.46
N LEU A 205 -21.13 -8.13 2.47
CA LEU A 205 -21.98 -7.34 3.34
C LEU A 205 -21.86 -5.87 2.98
N ILE A 206 -22.90 -5.32 2.36
CA ILE A 206 -22.97 -3.93 1.94
C ILE A 206 -24.15 -3.26 2.63
N ARG A 207 -23.96 -2.03 3.10
CA ARG A 207 -25.06 -1.25 3.65
C ARG A 207 -26.04 -0.88 2.54
N PRO A 208 -27.34 -1.22 2.66
CA PRO A 208 -28.34 -0.82 1.69
C PRO A 208 -28.46 0.71 1.61
N PHE A 209 -28.72 1.25 0.44
CA PHE A 209 -29.12 2.65 0.32
C PHE A 209 -30.43 2.89 1.07
N LYS A 210 -30.64 4.13 1.56
CA LYS A 210 -31.88 4.52 2.28
C LYS A 210 -33.16 4.26 1.47
N THR A 211 -33.06 4.26 0.15
CA THR A 211 -34.15 3.97 -0.80
C THR A 211 -34.43 2.49 -0.99
N MET A 212 -33.53 1.60 -0.53
CA MET A 212 -33.72 0.15 -0.64
C MET A 212 -34.60 -0.35 0.52
N LYS A 213 -35.60 -1.16 0.20
CA LYS A 213 -36.45 -1.87 1.20
C LYS A 213 -35.71 -3.09 1.79
N ARG A 214 -34.47 -2.91 2.24
CA ARG A 214 -33.64 -3.96 2.84
C ARG A 214 -33.12 -3.46 4.18
N LEU A 215 -33.43 -4.18 5.24
CA LEU A 215 -32.97 -3.88 6.59
C LEU A 215 -31.72 -4.72 6.90
N MET A 216 -30.87 -4.16 7.75
CA MET A 216 -29.74 -4.89 8.33
C MET A 216 -30.13 -5.43 9.71
N THR A 217 -29.71 -6.64 10.03
CA THR A 217 -29.79 -7.16 11.39
C THR A 217 -28.79 -6.42 12.29
N LYS A 218 -29.00 -6.45 13.62
CA LYS A 218 -28.05 -5.86 14.59
C LYS A 218 -26.62 -6.39 14.41
N TRP A 219 -26.50 -7.68 14.11
CA TRP A 219 -25.21 -8.31 13.84
C TRP A 219 -24.52 -7.75 12.57
N GLN A 220 -25.28 -7.61 11.48
CA GLN A 220 -24.77 -7.01 10.24
C GLN A 220 -24.34 -5.55 10.45
N GLU A 221 -25.08 -4.78 11.24
CA GLU A 221 -24.71 -3.41 11.59
C GLU A 221 -23.40 -3.35 12.38
N GLN A 222 -23.19 -4.28 13.33
CA GLN A 222 -21.94 -4.37 14.08
C GLN A 222 -20.76 -4.67 13.17
N LEU A 223 -20.89 -5.62 12.25
CA LEU A 223 -19.85 -5.93 11.26
C LEU A 223 -19.56 -4.72 10.36
N TYR A 224 -20.63 -4.03 9.90
CA TYR A 224 -20.49 -2.86 9.05
C TYR A 224 -19.77 -1.70 9.76
N LYS A 225 -20.01 -1.50 11.05
CA LYS A 225 -19.26 -0.50 11.85
C LYS A 225 -17.76 -0.77 11.85
N GLY A 226 -17.33 -2.02 11.77
CA GLY A 226 -15.91 -2.39 11.65
C GLY A 226 -15.23 -1.86 10.40
N ARG A 227 -15.98 -1.46 9.36
CA ARG A 227 -15.43 -0.88 8.12
C ARG A 227 -14.60 0.39 8.37
N PHE A 228 -14.94 1.19 9.38
CA PHE A 228 -14.17 2.39 9.72
C PHE A 228 -12.70 2.10 10.03
N LYS A 229 -12.34 0.88 10.40
CA LYS A 229 -10.94 0.49 10.63
C LYS A 229 -10.08 0.69 9.39
N ILE A 230 -10.60 0.40 8.17
CA ILE A 230 -9.84 0.59 6.93
C ILE A 230 -9.64 2.07 6.59
N GLU A 231 -10.57 2.95 7.01
CA GLU A 231 -10.42 4.40 6.85
C GLU A 231 -9.29 4.93 7.75
N PHE A 232 -9.10 4.36 8.94
CA PHE A 232 -7.95 4.67 9.80
C PHE A 232 -6.64 4.20 9.16
N ASP A 233 -6.59 3.01 8.56
CA ASP A 233 -5.41 2.55 7.84
C ASP A 233 -5.04 3.50 6.70
N PHE A 234 -6.03 3.97 5.92
CA PHE A 234 -5.80 4.96 4.87
C PHE A 234 -5.28 6.29 5.41
N ARG A 235 -5.82 6.75 6.54
CA ARG A 235 -5.35 7.95 7.20
C ARG A 235 -3.90 7.79 7.64
N ASP A 236 -3.58 6.69 8.29
CA ASP A 236 -2.26 6.44 8.84
C ASP A 236 -1.21 6.27 7.73
N LEU A 237 -1.55 5.56 6.66
CA LEU A 237 -0.73 5.45 5.45
C LEU A 237 -0.42 6.82 4.82
N LYS A 238 -1.42 7.71 4.75
CA LYS A 238 -1.27 9.04 4.13
C LYS A 238 -0.54 10.03 5.02
N LEU A 239 -0.85 10.06 6.33
CA LEU A 239 -0.34 11.08 7.25
C LEU A 239 0.99 10.67 7.89
N PHE A 240 1.14 9.42 8.28
CA PHE A 240 2.29 8.97 9.05
C PHE A 240 3.29 8.15 8.23
N HIS A 241 2.85 7.46 7.19
CA HIS A 241 3.74 6.67 6.33
C HIS A 241 4.04 7.31 4.97
N GLY A 242 3.62 8.55 4.72
CA GLY A 242 3.98 9.32 3.52
C GLY A 242 3.57 8.64 2.20
N LEU A 243 2.44 7.92 2.18
CA LEU A 243 1.91 7.29 0.97
C LEU A 243 1.61 8.33 -0.11
N VAL A 244 1.07 9.49 0.27
CA VAL A 244 0.81 10.61 -0.65
C VAL A 244 2.03 11.52 -0.72
N THR A 245 2.57 11.69 -1.92
CA THR A 245 3.74 12.53 -2.17
C THR A 245 3.70 13.13 -3.57
N SER A 246 4.31 14.29 -3.74
CA SER A 246 4.57 14.94 -5.04
C SER A 246 6.07 15.10 -5.33
N LEU A 247 6.93 14.54 -4.47
CA LEU A 247 8.38 14.77 -4.49
C LEU A 247 9.15 13.94 -5.53
N PRO A 248 8.79 12.68 -5.85
CA PRO A 248 9.55 11.87 -6.80
C PRO A 248 9.58 12.49 -8.20
N ARG A 249 10.73 12.36 -8.88
CA ARG A 249 10.96 12.90 -10.24
C ARG A 249 10.92 11.84 -11.34
N SER A 250 10.53 10.60 -10.99
CA SER A 250 10.40 9.49 -11.93
C SER A 250 9.26 8.55 -11.50
N VAL A 251 8.69 7.82 -12.44
CA VAL A 251 7.68 6.79 -12.18
C VAL A 251 8.20 5.77 -11.16
N ASN A 252 9.41 5.26 -11.36
CA ASN A 252 10.03 4.31 -10.43
C ASN A 252 10.18 4.89 -9.01
N GLY A 253 10.45 6.20 -8.90
CA GLY A 253 10.53 6.88 -7.61
C GLY A 253 9.16 6.94 -6.89
N TYR A 254 8.07 7.14 -7.62
CA TYR A 254 6.71 7.08 -7.08
C TYR A 254 6.34 5.66 -6.65
N LEU A 255 6.57 4.66 -7.51
CA LEU A 255 6.28 3.26 -7.20
C LEU A 255 7.10 2.79 -5.99
N ALA A 256 8.39 3.12 -5.93
CA ALA A 256 9.23 2.83 -4.78
C ALA A 256 8.66 3.45 -3.49
N ASN A 257 8.24 4.72 -3.54
CA ASN A 257 7.65 5.39 -2.39
C ASN A 257 6.38 4.68 -1.90
N TYR A 258 5.47 4.30 -2.79
CA TYR A 258 4.23 3.61 -2.42
C TYR A 258 4.52 2.25 -1.78
N LEU A 259 5.41 1.46 -2.38
CA LEU A 259 5.77 0.14 -1.86
C LEU A 259 6.46 0.23 -0.49
N HIS A 260 7.37 1.18 -0.32
CA HIS A 260 8.07 1.37 0.95
C HIS A 260 7.13 1.88 2.05
N ALA A 261 6.20 2.80 1.72
CA ALA A 261 5.17 3.26 2.65
C ALA A 261 4.27 2.11 3.13
N LEU A 262 3.83 1.25 2.20
CA LEU A 262 3.00 0.08 2.51
C LEU A 262 3.75 -0.93 3.38
N LEU A 263 5.00 -1.25 3.04
CA LEU A 263 5.78 -2.18 3.86
C LEU A 263 6.09 -1.59 5.23
N SER A 264 6.44 -0.30 5.32
CA SER A 264 6.64 0.40 6.58
C SER A 264 5.40 0.34 7.48
N PHE A 265 4.20 0.52 6.92
CA PHE A 265 2.94 0.40 7.65
C PHE A 265 2.69 -1.02 8.19
N ILE A 266 3.08 -2.07 7.44
CA ILE A 266 2.87 -3.46 7.86
C ILE A 266 3.83 -3.86 8.99
N VAL A 267 5.04 -3.29 9.02
CA VAL A 267 6.10 -3.69 9.97
C VAL A 267 6.23 -2.74 11.18
N ALA A 268 5.48 -1.61 11.17
CA ALA A 268 5.42 -0.69 12.30
C ALA A 268 4.54 -1.25 13.41
#